data_9f89bdb77d3e3263f38c6a9b108b510b
#
_entry.id   9f89bdb77d3e3263f38c6a9b108b510b
#
_cell.length_a   1.000
_cell.length_b   1.000
_cell.length_c   1.000
_cell.angle_alpha   90.00
_cell.angle_beta   90.00
_cell.angle_gamma   90.00
#
_symmetry.space_group_name_H-M   'P 1'
#
loop_
_entity.id
_entity.type
_entity.pdbx_description
1 polymer ?
#
loop_
_entity_poly.entity_id
_entity_poly.type
_entity_poly.pdbx_seq_one_letter_code
_entity_poly.pdbx_strand_id
1 'polypeptide(L)'
;PIFQIGAHPAFYFPEFDAATKDRGFFVFDRKSDLEYIMPTEKGCVSPERHVLKLNKEGLMPIDIHTFDCDTYIFDNKQLKKITLLDKKKKPHISLEFNSPLVALWSPTKTHPDCPFVCIEPWYGRCDSVGYSGELKDREWIQKLEPKETFDVEYKIIIE
;
A
#
# COMPACT_ATOMS: atom_id res chain seq x y z
N PRO A 1 7.70 19.14 16.55
CA PRO A 1 6.42 18.44 16.53
C PRO A 1 6.60 16.95 16.33
N ILE A 2 5.58 16.19 16.72
CA ILE A 2 5.49 14.74 16.53
C ILE A 2 4.24 14.50 15.68
N PHE A 3 4.37 13.72 14.60
CA PHE A 3 3.28 13.53 13.65
C PHE A 3 3.43 12.27 12.81
N GLN A 4 2.37 11.89 12.13
CA GLN A 4 2.35 10.93 11.04
C GLN A 4 1.67 11.59 9.84
N ILE A 5 2.09 11.22 8.64
CA ILE A 5 1.48 11.72 7.41
C ILE A 5 1.53 10.63 6.36
N GLY A 6 0.54 10.58 5.49
CA GLY A 6 0.49 9.70 4.35
C GLY A 6 -0.38 10.29 3.25
N ALA A 7 -0.21 9.77 2.05
CA ALA A 7 -1.11 10.05 0.95
C ALA A 7 -2.03 8.83 0.71
N HIS A 8 -3.20 9.08 0.13
CA HIS A 8 -4.19 8.05 -0.17
C HIS A 8 -4.71 8.19 -1.62
N PRO A 9 -3.81 8.22 -2.62
CA PRO A 9 -4.23 8.33 -4.01
C PRO A 9 -4.92 7.04 -4.47
N ALA A 10 -6.05 7.22 -5.16
CA ALA A 10 -6.84 6.14 -5.74
C ALA A 10 -6.73 6.19 -7.26
N PHE A 11 -6.58 5.03 -7.88
CA PHE A 11 -6.42 4.87 -9.32
C PHE A 11 -7.50 3.96 -9.87
N TYR A 12 -8.12 4.40 -10.94
CA TYR A 12 -9.13 3.61 -11.64
C TYR A 12 -8.48 2.36 -12.24
N PHE A 13 -9.14 1.20 -12.10
CA PHE A 13 -8.66 -0.01 -12.77
C PHE A 13 -8.75 0.16 -14.29
N PRO A 14 -7.67 -0.08 -15.03
CA PRO A 14 -7.71 0.03 -16.47
C PRO A 14 -8.70 -0.99 -17.06
N GLU A 15 -9.49 -0.56 -18.04
CA GLU A 15 -10.53 -1.40 -18.67
C GLU A 15 -11.47 -2.06 -17.65
N PHE A 16 -11.87 -1.29 -16.62
CA PHE A 16 -12.75 -1.78 -15.56
C PHE A 16 -14.08 -2.30 -16.13
N ASP A 17 -14.46 -3.48 -15.68
CA ASP A 17 -15.75 -4.10 -15.96
C ASP A 17 -16.25 -4.78 -14.68
N ALA A 18 -17.37 -4.29 -14.14
CA ALA A 18 -17.97 -4.79 -12.91
C ALA A 18 -18.43 -6.25 -13.02
N ALA A 19 -18.68 -6.76 -14.24
CA ALA A 19 -19.10 -8.14 -14.47
C ALA A 19 -17.95 -9.16 -14.34
N THR A 20 -16.71 -8.69 -14.36
CA THR A 20 -15.53 -9.55 -14.23
C THR A 20 -14.94 -9.49 -12.82
N LYS A 21 -14.30 -10.57 -12.38
CA LYS A 21 -13.61 -10.60 -11.08
C LYS A 21 -12.21 -10.04 -11.16
N ASP A 22 -11.52 -10.22 -12.27
CA ASP A 22 -10.14 -9.79 -12.48
C ASP A 22 -10.06 -8.28 -12.61
N ARG A 23 -9.02 -7.71 -11.98
CA ARG A 23 -8.77 -6.27 -11.96
C ARG A 23 -7.43 -5.87 -12.58
N GLY A 24 -6.58 -6.82 -12.95
CA GLY A 24 -5.24 -6.61 -13.49
C GLY A 24 -4.16 -7.05 -12.53
N PHE A 25 -3.04 -6.33 -12.48
CA PHE A 25 -1.89 -6.73 -11.67
C PHE A 25 -1.21 -5.52 -11.04
N PHE A 26 -0.56 -5.74 -9.91
CA PHE A 26 0.58 -4.92 -9.50
C PHE A 26 1.87 -5.55 -9.99
N VAL A 27 2.81 -4.71 -10.42
CA VAL A 27 4.22 -5.08 -10.56
C VAL A 27 5.06 -4.19 -9.64
N PHE A 28 6.02 -4.81 -8.96
CA PHE A 28 6.89 -4.15 -8.00
C PHE A 28 8.29 -3.95 -8.61
N ASP A 29 9.02 -2.96 -8.11
CA ASP A 29 10.42 -2.68 -8.49
C ASP A 29 11.42 -3.71 -7.96
N ARG A 30 10.93 -4.85 -7.49
CA ARG A 30 11.72 -6.02 -7.09
C ARG A 30 11.00 -7.32 -7.46
N LYS A 31 11.80 -8.41 -7.56
CA LYS A 31 11.30 -9.75 -7.90
C LYS A 31 11.43 -10.77 -6.77
N SER A 32 12.01 -10.36 -5.64
CA SER A 32 12.07 -11.18 -4.43
C SER A 32 10.79 -11.04 -3.63
N ASP A 33 10.49 -12.02 -2.81
CA ASP A 33 9.34 -12.01 -1.91
C ASP A 33 9.28 -10.75 -1.07
N LEU A 34 8.07 -10.30 -0.78
CA LEU A 34 7.77 -9.11 0.01
C LEU A 34 7.16 -9.52 1.34
N GLU A 35 7.63 -8.95 2.43
CA GLU A 35 6.97 -9.07 3.71
C GLU A 35 5.92 -7.96 3.88
N TYR A 36 4.79 -8.30 4.46
CA TYR A 36 3.73 -7.34 4.77
C TYR A 36 3.06 -7.65 6.10
N ILE A 37 2.41 -6.63 6.63
CA ILE A 37 1.53 -6.70 7.80
C ILE A 37 0.13 -6.26 7.39
N MET A 38 -0.86 -6.63 8.19
CA MET A 38 -2.26 -6.33 7.89
C MET A 38 -2.95 -5.72 9.11
N PRO A 39 -3.90 -4.79 8.91
CA PRO A 39 -4.82 -4.41 9.95
C PRO A 39 -5.65 -5.61 10.41
N THR A 40 -5.98 -5.63 11.68
CA THR A 40 -6.84 -6.63 12.29
C THR A 40 -7.95 -5.95 13.10
N GLU A 41 -7.98 -6.16 14.41
CA GLU A 41 -9.01 -5.56 15.24
C GLU A 41 -8.89 -4.05 15.35
N LYS A 42 -10.01 -3.34 15.21
CA LYS A 42 -10.14 -1.89 15.45
C LYS A 42 -9.15 -1.02 14.66
N GLY A 43 -8.71 -1.50 13.49
CA GLY A 43 -7.75 -0.78 12.66
C GLY A 43 -6.31 -0.81 13.18
N CYS A 44 -5.98 -1.66 14.16
CA CYS A 44 -4.63 -1.90 14.59
C CYS A 44 -3.97 -3.01 13.76
N VAL A 45 -2.66 -2.97 13.59
CA VAL A 45 -1.93 -4.03 12.89
C VAL A 45 -1.60 -5.18 13.82
N SER A 46 -1.68 -6.40 13.29
CA SER A 46 -1.13 -7.57 13.96
C SER A 46 0.40 -7.52 13.95
N PRO A 47 1.08 -8.01 15.00
CA PRO A 47 2.52 -8.23 14.97
C PRO A 47 2.94 -9.36 14.01
N GLU A 48 1.98 -10.17 13.55
CA GLU A 48 2.22 -11.24 12.60
C GLU A 48 2.65 -10.69 11.24
N ARG A 49 3.74 -11.23 10.70
CA ARG A 49 4.23 -10.89 9.38
C ARG A 49 3.88 -11.98 8.39
N HIS A 50 3.46 -11.55 7.22
CA HIS A 50 3.11 -12.42 6.11
C HIS A 50 4.12 -12.25 4.98
N VAL A 51 4.16 -13.22 4.07
CA VAL A 51 5.04 -13.18 2.89
C VAL A 51 4.21 -13.26 1.62
N LEU A 52 4.30 -12.23 0.81
CA LEU A 52 3.80 -12.23 -0.56
C LEU A 52 4.88 -12.82 -1.47
N LYS A 53 4.62 -14.03 -1.96
CA LYS A 53 5.50 -14.68 -2.93
C LYS A 53 5.25 -14.12 -4.32
N LEU A 54 6.26 -13.52 -4.90
CA LEU A 54 6.21 -13.00 -6.25
C LEU A 54 6.64 -14.05 -7.27
N ASN A 55 6.01 -14.04 -8.43
CA ASN A 55 6.47 -14.84 -9.56
C ASN A 55 7.75 -14.24 -10.18
N LYS A 56 8.31 -14.90 -11.20
CA LYS A 56 9.52 -14.44 -11.89
C LYS A 56 9.40 -13.06 -12.54
N GLU A 57 8.18 -12.60 -12.79
CA GLU A 57 7.89 -11.29 -13.36
C GLU A 57 7.72 -10.21 -12.27
N GLY A 58 7.65 -10.58 -11.00
CA GLY A 58 7.39 -9.66 -9.90
C GLY A 58 5.93 -9.21 -9.82
N LEU A 59 4.99 -10.05 -10.28
CA LEU A 59 3.57 -9.71 -10.36
C LEU A 59 2.77 -10.22 -9.17
N MET A 60 1.84 -9.38 -8.72
CA MET A 60 0.74 -9.73 -7.83
C MET A 60 -0.58 -9.56 -8.60
N PRO A 61 -1.35 -10.63 -8.86
CA PRO A 61 -2.67 -10.50 -9.48
C PRO A 61 -3.63 -9.78 -8.55
N ILE A 62 -4.54 -9.01 -9.14
CA ILE A 62 -5.58 -8.28 -8.42
C ILE A 62 -6.95 -8.79 -8.89
N ASP A 63 -7.77 -9.20 -7.96
CA ASP A 63 -9.17 -9.54 -8.18
C ASP A 63 -10.07 -8.97 -7.08
N ILE A 64 -11.35 -9.25 -7.13
CA ILE A 64 -12.34 -8.77 -6.14
C ILE A 64 -12.09 -9.32 -4.73
N HIS A 65 -11.29 -10.37 -4.55
CA HIS A 65 -10.98 -11.02 -3.28
C HIS A 65 -9.58 -10.65 -2.74
N THR A 66 -8.79 -9.93 -3.53
CA THR A 66 -7.41 -9.57 -3.14
C THR A 66 -7.36 -8.86 -1.78
N PHE A 67 -8.36 -8.03 -1.48
CA PHE A 67 -8.43 -7.25 -0.25
C PHE A 67 -9.45 -7.76 0.77
N ASP A 68 -9.83 -9.04 0.71
CA ASP A 68 -10.77 -9.65 1.68
C ASP A 68 -10.25 -9.63 3.12
N CYS A 69 -8.94 -9.64 3.30
CA CYS A 69 -8.28 -9.50 4.59
C CYS A 69 -7.84 -8.06 4.92
N ASP A 70 -8.36 -7.06 4.19
CA ASP A 70 -8.01 -5.65 4.35
C ASP A 70 -6.70 -5.24 3.61
N THR A 71 -5.99 -4.26 4.13
CA THR A 71 -4.86 -3.55 3.53
C THR A 71 -3.56 -4.35 3.61
N TYR A 72 -2.83 -4.45 2.52
CA TYR A 72 -1.44 -4.91 2.53
C TYR A 72 -0.52 -3.74 2.88
N ILE A 73 0.20 -3.81 3.99
CA ILE A 73 1.13 -2.77 4.42
C ILE A 73 2.56 -3.32 4.29
N PHE A 74 3.30 -2.80 3.32
CA PHE A 74 4.73 -3.09 3.12
C PHE A 74 5.55 -2.01 3.84
N ASP A 75 6.32 -2.41 4.83
CA ASP A 75 7.19 -1.52 5.62
C ASP A 75 8.67 -1.73 5.28
N ASN A 76 9.56 -1.10 6.07
CA ASN A 76 11.01 -1.27 5.95
C ASN A 76 11.62 -0.85 4.59
N LYS A 77 11.00 0.10 3.89
CA LYS A 77 11.49 0.61 2.59
C LYS A 77 11.73 -0.49 1.56
N GLN A 78 10.92 -1.54 1.59
CA GLN A 78 11.07 -2.66 0.67
C GLN A 78 10.83 -2.27 -0.78
N LEU A 79 10.03 -1.23 -1.03
CA LEU A 79 9.58 -0.78 -2.35
C LEU A 79 9.82 0.71 -2.52
N LYS A 80 10.05 1.12 -3.77
CA LYS A 80 10.15 2.52 -4.21
C LYS A 80 9.28 2.83 -5.41
N LYS A 81 8.79 1.80 -6.11
CA LYS A 81 7.88 1.94 -7.24
C LYS A 81 6.89 0.78 -7.27
N ILE A 82 5.63 1.11 -7.53
CA ILE A 82 4.57 0.15 -7.81
C ILE A 82 3.88 0.61 -9.08
N THR A 83 3.67 -0.32 -10.02
CA THR A 83 2.93 -0.05 -11.25
C THR A 83 1.65 -0.89 -11.28
N LEU A 84 0.53 -0.23 -11.55
CA LEU A 84 -0.75 -0.87 -11.87
C LEU A 84 -0.76 -1.23 -13.36
N LEU A 85 -1.01 -2.50 -13.66
CA LEU A 85 -1.13 -3.03 -15.00
C LEU A 85 -2.58 -3.42 -15.29
N ASP A 86 -2.94 -3.38 -16.57
CA ASP A 86 -4.21 -3.93 -17.04
C ASP A 86 -4.22 -5.48 -17.03
N LYS A 87 -5.35 -6.08 -17.44
CA LYS A 87 -5.52 -7.54 -17.53
C LYS A 87 -4.60 -8.19 -18.56
N LYS A 88 -4.03 -7.42 -19.50
CA LYS A 88 -3.05 -7.85 -20.52
C LYS A 88 -1.61 -7.57 -20.12
N LYS A 89 -1.41 -7.15 -18.85
CA LYS A 89 -0.12 -6.76 -18.28
C LYS A 89 0.50 -5.49 -18.93
N LYS A 90 -0.31 -4.65 -19.57
CA LYS A 90 0.14 -3.35 -20.05
C LYS A 90 0.19 -2.36 -18.90
N PRO A 91 1.29 -1.61 -18.72
CA PRO A 91 1.37 -0.55 -17.73
C PRO A 91 0.30 0.53 -17.93
N HIS A 92 -0.25 1.02 -16.84
CA HIS A 92 -1.27 2.06 -16.81
C HIS A 92 -0.84 3.25 -15.96
N ILE A 93 -0.51 3.03 -14.70
CA ILE A 93 -0.05 4.05 -13.76
C ILE A 93 1.08 3.47 -12.92
N SER A 94 2.13 4.27 -12.71
CA SER A 94 3.16 4.01 -11.71
C SER A 94 3.14 5.05 -10.62
N LEU A 95 3.38 4.61 -9.39
CA LEU A 95 3.68 5.48 -8.26
C LEU A 95 5.12 5.26 -7.83
N GLU A 96 5.94 6.32 -7.87
CA GLU A 96 7.29 6.35 -7.29
C GLU A 96 7.26 7.12 -5.98
N PHE A 97 7.94 6.61 -4.97
CA PHE A 97 7.93 7.18 -3.62
C PHE A 97 9.21 6.84 -2.85
N ASN A 98 9.47 7.58 -1.79
CA ASN A 98 10.59 7.31 -0.88
C ASN A 98 10.12 7.12 0.58
N SER A 99 8.84 6.87 0.77
CA SER A 99 8.27 6.60 2.10
C SER A 99 8.78 5.28 2.66
N PRO A 100 8.87 5.14 3.99
CA PRO A 100 9.27 3.89 4.63
C PRO A 100 8.22 2.80 4.54
N LEU A 101 6.96 3.17 4.29
CA LEU A 101 5.83 2.26 4.13
C LEU A 101 5.06 2.60 2.86
N VAL A 102 4.43 1.58 2.29
CA VAL A 102 3.39 1.74 1.28
C VAL A 102 2.27 0.76 1.55
N ALA A 103 1.03 1.21 1.42
CA ALA A 103 -0.13 0.37 1.58
C ALA A 103 -0.87 0.19 0.25
N LEU A 104 -1.48 -1.00 0.07
CA LEU A 104 -2.36 -1.31 -1.05
C LEU A 104 -3.73 -1.68 -0.51
N TRP A 105 -4.77 -1.05 -1.05
CA TRP A 105 -6.13 -1.27 -0.59
C TRP A 105 -7.18 -0.98 -1.66
N SER A 106 -8.30 -1.70 -1.58
CA SER A 106 -9.53 -1.41 -2.30
C SER A 106 -10.72 -1.94 -1.47
N PRO A 107 -11.89 -1.30 -1.48
CA PRO A 107 -13.05 -1.75 -0.72
C PRO A 107 -13.79 -2.92 -1.37
N THR A 108 -13.14 -3.72 -2.22
CA THR A 108 -13.76 -4.79 -3.01
C THR A 108 -14.44 -5.87 -2.17
N LYS A 109 -14.01 -6.07 -0.93
CA LYS A 109 -14.67 -6.98 0.03
C LYS A 109 -16.16 -6.64 0.24
N THR A 110 -16.47 -5.36 0.39
CA THR A 110 -17.83 -4.85 0.66
C THR A 110 -18.50 -4.27 -0.58
N HIS A 111 -17.71 -3.88 -1.57
CA HIS A 111 -18.11 -3.26 -2.82
C HIS A 111 -17.37 -3.94 -3.98
N PRO A 112 -17.81 -5.16 -4.40
CA PRO A 112 -17.10 -5.91 -5.47
C PRO A 112 -17.06 -5.19 -6.81
N ASP A 113 -17.96 -4.24 -7.03
CA ASP A 113 -18.07 -3.36 -8.17
C ASP A 113 -17.22 -2.06 -8.03
N CYS A 114 -16.40 -1.97 -7.00
CA CYS A 114 -15.50 -0.83 -6.82
C CYS A 114 -14.51 -0.72 -7.99
N PRO A 115 -14.42 0.45 -8.65
CA PRO A 115 -13.62 0.61 -9.85
C PRO A 115 -12.18 1.06 -9.60
N PHE A 116 -11.72 1.16 -8.38
CA PHE A 116 -10.41 1.73 -8.05
C PHE A 116 -9.62 0.91 -7.05
N VAL A 117 -8.32 1.17 -7.02
CA VAL A 117 -7.38 0.67 -6.01
C VAL A 117 -6.49 1.82 -5.54
N CYS A 118 -6.09 1.77 -4.28
CA CYS A 118 -5.20 2.75 -3.68
C CYS A 118 -3.77 2.21 -3.60
N ILE A 119 -2.80 3.09 -3.86
CA ILE A 119 -1.36 2.87 -3.63
C ILE A 119 -0.90 4.02 -2.73
N GLU A 120 -0.66 3.75 -1.46
CA GLU A 120 -0.63 4.75 -0.41
C GLU A 120 0.77 4.87 0.22
N PRO A 121 1.61 5.85 -0.17
CA PRO A 121 2.88 6.07 0.49
C PRO A 121 2.70 6.70 1.87
N TRP A 122 3.28 6.09 2.93
CA TRP A 122 3.07 6.49 4.30
C TRP A 122 4.37 6.76 5.07
N TYR A 123 4.32 7.80 5.92
CA TYR A 123 5.29 8.15 6.97
C TYR A 123 4.60 8.03 8.33
N GLY A 124 4.27 6.81 8.70
CA GLY A 124 3.52 6.42 9.89
C GLY A 124 2.49 5.35 9.55
N ARG A 125 1.95 4.70 10.56
CA ARG A 125 0.85 3.73 10.42
C ARG A 125 0.00 3.67 11.69
N CYS A 126 -1.11 2.95 11.64
CA CYS A 126 -1.90 2.60 12.82
C CYS A 126 -1.06 1.81 13.83
N ASP A 127 -1.50 1.79 15.08
CA ASP A 127 -0.81 1.11 16.17
C ASP A 127 -0.84 -0.41 15.99
N SER A 128 0.08 -1.06 16.66
CA SER A 128 0.04 -2.50 16.84
C SER A 128 -1.04 -2.87 17.86
N VAL A 129 -1.66 -4.03 17.70
CA VAL A 129 -2.61 -4.56 18.66
C VAL A 129 -1.99 -4.58 20.07
N GLY A 130 -2.70 -4.02 21.04
CA GLY A 130 -2.25 -3.94 22.42
C GLY A 130 -1.25 -2.82 22.73
N TYR A 131 -0.94 -1.95 21.76
CA TYR A 131 -0.11 -0.77 22.03
C TYR A 131 -0.80 0.16 23.04
N SER A 132 -0.07 0.51 24.09
CA SER A 132 -0.52 1.41 25.17
C SER A 132 0.50 2.52 25.48
N GLY A 133 1.49 2.70 24.62
CA GLY A 133 2.53 3.71 24.75
C GLY A 133 2.07 5.10 24.34
N GLU A 134 2.98 6.07 24.45
CA GLU A 134 2.71 7.45 24.06
C GLU A 134 2.89 7.65 22.55
N LEU A 135 2.29 8.72 21.99
CA LEU A 135 2.39 9.07 20.59
C LEU A 135 3.85 9.13 20.09
N LYS A 136 4.74 9.67 20.91
CA LYS A 136 6.17 9.84 20.56
C LYS A 136 6.93 8.52 20.38
N ASP A 137 6.40 7.42 20.91
CA ASP A 137 7.03 6.10 20.94
C ASP A 137 6.41 5.13 19.93
N ARG A 138 5.47 5.63 19.12
CA ARG A 138 4.86 4.85 18.04
C ARG A 138 5.88 4.47 16.99
N GLU A 139 5.73 3.30 16.39
CA GLU A 139 6.52 2.90 15.24
C GLU A 139 6.27 3.85 14.05
N TRP A 140 7.35 4.19 13.35
CA TRP A 140 7.33 5.07 12.17
C TRP A 140 6.87 6.51 12.45
N ILE A 141 6.81 6.94 13.71
CA ILE A 141 6.48 8.32 14.06
C ILE A 141 7.54 9.28 13.52
N GLN A 142 7.11 10.41 13.01
CA GLN A 142 8.00 11.48 12.56
C GLN A 142 8.19 12.49 13.69
N LYS A 143 9.43 12.99 13.83
CA LYS A 143 9.80 14.00 14.82
C LYS A 143 10.60 15.10 14.13
N LEU A 144 10.28 16.34 14.41
CA LEU A 144 11.02 17.51 13.93
C LEU A 144 11.38 18.40 15.11
N GLU A 145 12.63 18.80 15.16
CA GLU A 145 13.08 19.85 16.08
C GLU A 145 12.63 21.24 15.58
N PRO A 146 12.67 22.26 16.45
CA PRO A 146 12.35 23.63 16.03
C PRO A 146 13.22 24.06 14.84
N LYS A 147 12.58 24.63 13.81
CA LYS A 147 13.18 25.08 12.54
C LYS A 147 13.60 23.99 11.55
N GLU A 148 13.39 22.71 11.85
CA GLU A 148 13.53 21.65 10.86
C GLU A 148 12.34 21.63 9.90
N THR A 149 12.58 21.17 8.68
CA THR A 149 11.57 21.00 7.63
C THR A 149 11.42 19.53 7.31
N PHE A 150 10.17 19.08 7.18
CA PHE A 150 9.83 17.80 6.62
C PHE A 150 9.36 18.03 5.18
N ASP A 151 10.14 17.52 4.23
CA ASP A 151 9.87 17.66 2.80
C ASP A 151 9.94 16.28 2.15
N VAL A 152 8.83 15.85 1.60
CA VAL A 152 8.68 14.54 0.97
C VAL A 152 7.80 14.63 -0.25
N GLU A 153 8.07 13.79 -1.23
CA GLU A 153 7.31 13.73 -2.47
C GLU A 153 6.98 12.29 -2.87
N TYR A 154 5.99 12.15 -3.71
CA TYR A 154 5.76 10.98 -4.54
C TYR A 154 5.40 11.44 -5.96
N LYS A 155 5.63 10.57 -6.95
CA LYS A 155 5.35 10.88 -8.35
C LYS A 155 4.32 9.90 -8.90
N ILE A 156 3.29 10.43 -9.54
CA ILE A 156 2.35 9.65 -10.34
C ILE A 156 2.82 9.74 -11.80
N ILE A 157 3.05 8.59 -12.41
CA ILE A 157 3.50 8.46 -13.79
C ILE A 157 2.38 7.81 -14.58
N ILE A 158 1.90 8.47 -15.62
CA ILE A 158 0.96 7.90 -16.59
C ILE A 158 1.79 7.18 -17.64
N GLU A 159 1.61 5.88 -17.77
CA GLU A 159 2.40 5.00 -18.63
C GLU A 159 1.88 4.92 -20.07
#